data_343a047fe8cfb62d2bdf7576ad3ef4e9
#
_entry.id   343a047fe8cfb62d2bdf7576ad3ef4e9
#
_cell.length_a   1.000
_cell.length_b   1.000
_cell.length_c   1.000
_cell.angle_alpha   90.00
_cell.angle_beta   90.00
_cell.angle_gamma   90.00
#
_symmetry.space_group_name_H-M   'P 1'
#
loop_
_entity.id
_entity.type
_entity.pdbx_description
1 polymer ?
#
loop_
_entity_poly.entity_id
_entity_poly.type
_entity_poly.pdbx_seq_one_letter_code
_entity_poly.pdbx_strand_id
1 'polypeptide(L)'
;MIERIFIKQGIKKIEMENYLKKDLQKAGFTKLEIVKTPLVTRIVLNVTHPGLAIGKGGTNIKKLTLVLEEKFKIQNPQIEIKEITVPELDAQAMADKISTLIGRGFSWRSVVYRTAKDIRTAGAQGVEIVLSGALGGKGVRKRKQRIAEGYMKKIGEEAKLVDYGAAPAKAKFGTIGVKVRIVKPETRFPDKINIKEILESRKRKPEAEKEEEKTDAKEDAEKKETEKKEDKKEETKAKEKKPAKKEAKENKKEPEKPSFEKKHTAKTEKEK
;
A
#
# COMPACT_ATOMS: atom_id res chain seq x y z
N MET A 1 -12.20 -21.33 35.31
CA MET A 1 -10.73 -21.46 35.65
C MET A 1 -9.82 -21.30 34.46
N ILE A 2 -10.17 -21.77 33.25
CA ILE A 2 -9.40 -21.66 32.01
C ILE A 2 -9.16 -20.19 31.61
N GLU A 3 -10.17 -19.35 31.72
CA GLU A 3 -10.08 -17.91 31.42
C GLU A 3 -8.97 -17.18 32.17
N ARG A 4 -8.83 -17.50 33.47
CA ARG A 4 -7.73 -16.92 34.31
C ARG A 4 -6.33 -17.29 33.81
N ILE A 5 -6.18 -18.46 33.21
CA ILE A 5 -4.90 -18.91 32.65
C ILE A 5 -4.56 -18.08 31.41
N PHE A 6 -5.53 -17.85 30.53
CA PHE A 6 -5.33 -17.01 29.33
C PHE A 6 -5.01 -15.56 29.69
N ILE A 7 -5.74 -14.98 30.66
CA ILE A 7 -5.47 -13.62 31.13
C ILE A 7 -4.05 -13.52 31.70
N LYS A 8 -3.64 -14.47 32.55
CA LYS A 8 -2.28 -14.51 33.12
C LYS A 8 -1.21 -14.63 32.02
N GLN A 9 -1.46 -15.42 30.98
CA GLN A 9 -0.52 -15.54 29.85
C GLN A 9 -0.44 -14.23 29.06
N GLY A 10 -1.58 -13.55 28.81
CA GLY A 10 -1.62 -12.25 28.15
C GLY A 10 -0.84 -11.17 28.94
N ILE A 11 -1.05 -11.11 30.27
CA ILE A 11 -0.32 -10.17 31.13
C ILE A 11 1.20 -10.44 31.07
N LYS A 12 1.63 -11.69 31.20
CA LYS A 12 3.04 -12.07 31.09
C LYS A 12 3.65 -11.67 29.74
N LYS A 13 2.89 -11.84 28.63
CA LYS A 13 3.36 -11.41 27.31
C LYS A 13 3.60 -9.90 27.26
N ILE A 14 2.67 -9.10 27.78
CA ILE A 14 2.79 -7.63 27.79
C ILE A 14 3.95 -7.18 28.71
N GLU A 15 4.13 -7.82 29.86
CA GLU A 15 5.25 -7.53 30.77
C GLU A 15 6.60 -7.83 30.12
N MET A 16 6.71 -8.98 29.42
CA MET A 16 7.91 -9.34 28.66
C MET A 16 8.19 -8.33 27.53
N GLU A 17 7.16 -7.96 26.77
CA GLU A 17 7.29 -6.97 25.70
C GLU A 17 7.77 -5.62 26.22
N ASN A 18 7.21 -5.16 27.33
CA ASN A 18 7.64 -3.93 27.99
C ASN A 18 9.08 -3.98 28.53
N TYR A 19 9.50 -5.14 29.03
CA TYR A 19 10.87 -5.35 29.49
C TYR A 19 11.84 -5.32 28.31
N LEU A 20 11.57 -6.13 27.27
CA LEU A 20 12.39 -6.21 26.06
C LEU A 20 12.48 -4.88 25.33
N LYS A 21 11.39 -4.11 25.27
CA LYS A 21 11.39 -2.77 24.69
C LYS A 21 12.32 -1.80 25.38
N LYS A 22 12.51 -1.92 26.70
CA LYS A 22 13.46 -1.10 27.46
C LYS A 22 14.90 -1.53 27.22
N ASP A 23 15.18 -2.83 27.28
CA ASP A 23 16.55 -3.36 27.13
C ASP A 23 17.05 -3.26 25.69
N LEU A 24 16.19 -3.55 24.71
CA LEU A 24 16.52 -3.55 23.29
C LEU A 24 16.18 -2.24 22.58
N GLN A 25 16.00 -1.14 23.30
CA GLN A 25 15.70 0.16 22.70
C GLN A 25 16.72 0.59 21.65
N LYS A 26 18.02 0.29 21.87
CA LYS A 26 19.10 0.61 20.93
C LYS A 26 19.10 -0.29 19.70
N ALA A 27 18.59 -1.52 19.83
CA ALA A 27 18.48 -2.48 18.74
C ALA A 27 17.23 -2.25 17.86
N GLY A 28 16.31 -1.38 18.30
CA GLY A 28 15.06 -1.10 17.58
C GLY A 28 14.10 -2.29 17.60
N PHE A 29 13.77 -2.77 18.80
CA PHE A 29 12.79 -3.82 19.00
C PHE A 29 11.38 -3.34 18.62
N THR A 30 10.64 -4.15 17.84
CA THR A 30 9.31 -3.80 17.34
C THR A 30 8.22 -4.74 17.82
N LYS A 31 8.34 -6.04 17.57
CA LYS A 31 7.30 -7.04 17.86
C LYS A 31 7.89 -8.27 18.55
N LEU A 32 7.05 -8.87 19.41
CA LEU A 32 7.33 -10.10 20.13
C LEU A 32 6.35 -11.19 19.70
N GLU A 33 6.88 -12.32 19.22
CA GLU A 33 6.08 -13.50 18.94
C GLU A 33 6.55 -14.64 19.84
N ILE A 34 5.62 -15.29 20.53
CA ILE A 34 5.93 -16.39 21.44
C ILE A 34 5.23 -17.64 20.93
N VAL A 35 6.02 -18.64 20.56
CA VAL A 35 5.54 -19.96 20.12
C VAL A 35 5.90 -20.98 21.17
N LYS A 36 4.90 -21.52 21.85
CA LYS A 36 5.10 -22.58 22.85
C LYS A 36 5.02 -23.94 22.19
N THR A 37 6.09 -24.72 22.29
CA THR A 37 6.12 -26.13 21.95
C THR A 37 6.23 -26.96 23.24
N PRO A 38 5.90 -28.25 23.22
CA PRO A 38 5.98 -29.08 24.42
C PRO A 38 7.38 -29.15 25.05
N LEU A 39 8.44 -28.99 24.25
CA LEU A 39 9.83 -29.12 24.70
C LEU A 39 10.49 -27.76 24.98
N VAL A 40 10.18 -26.75 24.18
CA VAL A 40 10.87 -25.45 24.15
C VAL A 40 9.89 -24.31 23.93
N THR A 41 10.12 -23.19 24.58
CA THR A 41 9.40 -21.94 24.26
C THR A 41 10.26 -21.09 23.34
N ARG A 42 9.86 -21.01 22.05
CA ARG A 42 10.53 -20.15 21.06
C ARG A 42 10.01 -18.72 21.17
N ILE A 43 10.93 -17.78 21.32
CA ILE A 43 10.68 -16.35 21.45
C ILE A 43 11.30 -15.65 20.25
N VAL A 44 10.47 -15.20 19.30
CA VAL A 44 10.92 -14.51 18.10
C VAL A 44 10.87 -13.00 18.32
N LEU A 45 12.03 -12.35 18.16
CA LEU A 45 12.21 -10.92 18.34
C LEU A 45 12.44 -10.27 16.98
N ASN A 46 11.52 -9.41 16.56
CA ASN A 46 11.69 -8.60 15.36
C ASN A 46 12.44 -7.32 15.73
N VAL A 47 13.62 -7.10 15.14
CA VAL A 47 14.49 -5.96 15.42
C VAL A 47 15.04 -5.33 14.15
N THR A 48 15.35 -4.03 14.21
CA THR A 48 15.96 -3.30 13.08
C THR A 48 17.48 -3.54 12.99
N HIS A 49 18.15 -3.75 14.14
CA HIS A 49 19.61 -3.94 14.18
C HIS A 49 19.96 -5.21 14.96
N PRO A 50 20.01 -6.39 14.31
CA PRO A 50 20.24 -7.66 14.97
C PRO A 50 21.59 -7.73 15.70
N GLY A 51 22.62 -7.11 15.15
CA GLY A 51 23.95 -7.09 15.78
C GLY A 51 23.97 -6.44 17.18
N LEU A 52 23.15 -5.41 17.42
CA LEU A 52 23.01 -4.78 18.74
C LEU A 52 22.19 -5.61 19.71
N ALA A 53 21.22 -6.37 19.22
CA ALA A 53 20.43 -7.29 20.04
C ALA A 53 21.27 -8.50 20.49
N ILE A 54 22.07 -9.06 19.60
CA ILE A 54 22.97 -10.19 19.89
C ILE A 54 24.05 -9.75 20.87
N GLY A 55 24.66 -8.59 20.64
CA GLY A 55 25.79 -8.07 21.41
C GLY A 55 27.10 -8.79 21.13
N LYS A 56 28.17 -8.32 21.74
CA LYS A 56 29.51 -8.91 21.56
C LYS A 56 29.55 -10.35 22.08
N GLY A 57 29.85 -11.31 21.21
CA GLY A 57 29.91 -12.73 21.56
C GLY A 57 28.61 -13.32 22.13
N GLY A 58 27.44 -12.74 21.82
CA GLY A 58 26.14 -13.23 22.29
C GLY A 58 25.84 -12.90 23.76
N THR A 59 26.57 -11.96 24.36
CA THR A 59 26.39 -11.61 25.80
C THR A 59 25.01 -11.09 26.13
N ASN A 60 24.39 -10.31 25.21
CA ASN A 60 23.06 -9.77 25.45
C ASN A 60 21.99 -10.86 25.38
N ILE A 61 22.08 -11.76 24.41
CA ILE A 61 21.14 -12.90 24.31
C ILE A 61 21.20 -13.75 25.54
N LYS A 62 22.41 -14.14 26.01
CA LYS A 62 22.60 -14.94 27.24
C LYS A 62 21.98 -14.27 28.47
N LYS A 63 22.17 -12.95 28.63
CA LYS A 63 21.53 -12.19 29.71
C LYS A 63 20.02 -12.20 29.60
N LEU A 64 19.47 -11.99 28.38
CA LEU A 64 18.03 -12.04 28.17
C LEU A 64 17.45 -13.41 28.46
N THR A 65 18.11 -14.49 28.04
CA THR A 65 17.68 -15.87 28.34
C THR A 65 17.60 -16.10 29.86
N LEU A 66 18.63 -15.76 30.63
CA LEU A 66 18.62 -15.87 32.10
C LEU A 66 17.47 -15.06 32.72
N VAL A 67 17.27 -13.82 32.30
CA VAL A 67 16.18 -12.98 32.81
C VAL A 67 14.80 -13.56 32.49
N LEU A 68 14.63 -14.15 31.31
CA LEU A 68 13.36 -14.78 30.89
C LEU A 68 13.09 -16.05 31.74
N GLU A 69 14.10 -16.81 32.08
CA GLU A 69 13.99 -17.96 32.99
C GLU A 69 13.65 -17.56 34.41
N GLU A 70 14.40 -16.60 34.97
CA GLU A 70 14.28 -16.20 36.39
C GLU A 70 12.99 -15.38 36.64
N LYS A 71 12.77 -14.30 35.87
CA LYS A 71 11.65 -13.38 36.11
C LYS A 71 10.32 -13.90 35.60
N PHE A 72 10.30 -14.43 34.37
CA PHE A 72 9.07 -14.85 33.73
C PHE A 72 8.76 -16.33 33.89
N LYS A 73 9.70 -17.09 34.46
CA LYS A 73 9.55 -18.53 34.72
C LYS A 73 9.16 -19.30 33.45
N ILE A 74 9.86 -19.03 32.35
CA ILE A 74 9.68 -19.70 31.09
C ILE A 74 10.63 -20.91 31.06
N GLN A 75 10.10 -22.08 30.76
CA GLN A 75 10.90 -23.29 30.61
C GLN A 75 11.61 -23.28 29.26
N ASN A 76 12.93 -23.47 29.25
CA ASN A 76 13.80 -23.58 28.08
C ASN A 76 13.50 -22.50 27.01
N PRO A 77 13.71 -21.19 27.31
CA PRO A 77 13.47 -20.14 26.34
C PRO A 77 14.53 -20.16 25.24
N GLN A 78 14.09 -20.30 23.99
CA GLN A 78 14.96 -20.17 22.83
C GLN A 78 14.66 -18.85 22.12
N ILE A 79 15.65 -17.96 22.08
CA ILE A 79 15.52 -16.64 21.46
C ILE A 79 15.95 -16.73 20.00
N GLU A 80 15.07 -16.34 19.10
CA GLU A 80 15.33 -16.18 17.68
C GLU A 80 15.20 -14.70 17.32
N ILE A 81 16.19 -14.15 16.61
CA ILE A 81 16.21 -12.75 16.18
C ILE A 81 15.93 -12.70 14.69
N LYS A 82 14.86 -12.00 14.31
CA LYS A 82 14.52 -11.72 12.93
C LYS A 82 14.80 -10.26 12.59
N GLU A 83 15.53 -10.04 11.52
CA GLU A 83 15.78 -8.71 10.99
C GLU A 83 14.58 -8.21 10.18
N ILE A 84 14.28 -6.92 10.33
CA ILE A 84 13.25 -6.23 9.54
C ILE A 84 13.92 -5.71 8.27
N THR A 85 13.50 -6.22 7.11
CA THR A 85 14.09 -5.85 5.80
C THR A 85 13.88 -4.37 5.46
N VAL A 86 12.70 -3.81 5.74
CA VAL A 86 12.37 -2.41 5.46
C VAL A 86 11.83 -1.76 6.73
N PRO A 87 12.68 -1.15 7.56
CA PRO A 87 12.27 -0.54 8.82
C PRO A 87 11.33 0.65 8.64
N GLU A 88 11.34 1.30 7.48
CA GLU A 88 10.44 2.41 7.16
C GLU A 88 8.96 2.00 7.05
N LEU A 89 8.68 0.73 6.78
CA LEU A 89 7.31 0.19 6.71
C LEU A 89 6.78 -0.33 8.05
N ASP A 90 7.62 -0.34 9.09
CA ASP A 90 7.22 -0.73 10.45
C ASP A 90 6.91 0.50 11.30
N ALA A 91 5.65 0.61 11.76
CA ALA A 91 5.18 1.78 12.50
C ALA A 91 5.89 1.96 13.85
N GLN A 92 6.25 0.85 14.55
CA GLN A 92 6.92 0.93 15.84
C GLN A 92 8.39 1.36 15.67
N ALA A 93 9.10 0.83 14.67
CA ALA A 93 10.47 1.23 14.35
C ALA A 93 10.55 2.74 14.04
N MET A 94 9.60 3.24 13.25
CA MET A 94 9.56 4.66 12.90
C MET A 94 9.15 5.54 14.08
N ALA A 95 8.25 5.08 14.96
CA ALA A 95 7.92 5.80 16.19
C ALA A 95 9.13 5.95 17.11
N ASP A 96 9.90 4.90 17.28
CA ASP A 96 11.12 4.91 18.10
C ASP A 96 12.24 5.75 17.46
N LYS A 97 12.41 5.72 16.14
CA LYS A 97 13.32 6.60 15.38
C LYS A 97 12.98 8.09 15.61
N ILE A 98 11.69 8.47 15.45
CA ILE A 98 11.21 9.82 15.68
C ILE A 98 11.43 10.24 17.16
N SER A 99 11.06 9.36 18.11
CA SER A 99 11.22 9.58 19.53
C SER A 99 12.69 9.87 19.91
N THR A 100 13.61 9.07 19.39
CA THR A 100 15.06 9.21 19.62
C THR A 100 15.60 10.53 19.05
N LEU A 101 15.19 10.91 17.83
CA LEU A 101 15.62 12.16 17.20
C LEU A 101 15.10 13.39 17.95
N ILE A 102 13.84 13.39 18.36
CA ILE A 102 13.26 14.48 19.17
C ILE A 102 13.94 14.54 20.55
N GLY A 103 14.22 13.40 21.16
CA GLY A 103 14.94 13.31 22.45
C GLY A 103 16.35 13.90 22.37
N ARG A 104 17.04 13.76 21.22
CA ARG A 104 18.34 14.38 20.96
C ARG A 104 18.27 15.89 20.73
N GLY A 105 17.07 16.46 20.60
CA GLY A 105 16.84 17.90 20.44
C GLY A 105 16.67 18.39 19.00
N PHE A 106 16.51 17.49 18.04
CA PHE A 106 16.18 17.90 16.68
C PHE A 106 14.78 18.55 16.60
N SER A 107 14.61 19.48 15.67
CA SER A 107 13.33 20.12 15.41
C SER A 107 12.27 19.08 15.04
N TRP A 108 11.18 19.04 15.80
CA TRP A 108 10.10 18.09 15.55
C TRP A 108 9.51 18.22 14.15
N ARG A 109 9.41 19.45 13.58
CA ARG A 109 8.89 19.66 12.23
C ARG A 109 9.76 18.97 11.19
N SER A 110 11.06 19.28 11.20
CA SER A 110 12.02 18.70 10.26
C SER A 110 12.05 17.16 10.35
N VAL A 111 12.05 16.62 11.57
CA VAL A 111 12.07 15.16 11.80
C VAL A 111 10.81 14.52 11.20
N VAL A 112 9.62 15.04 11.49
CA VAL A 112 8.36 14.40 11.07
C VAL A 112 8.16 14.48 9.56
N TYR A 113 8.43 15.63 8.94
CA TYR A 113 8.30 15.75 7.48
C TYR A 113 9.31 14.86 6.74
N ARG A 114 10.54 14.77 7.26
CA ARG A 114 11.54 13.87 6.69
C ARG A 114 11.11 12.42 6.81
N THR A 115 10.70 11.98 7.99
CA THR A 115 10.26 10.59 8.19
C THR A 115 8.98 10.26 7.41
N ALA A 116 8.03 11.19 7.28
CA ALA A 116 6.85 10.98 6.43
C ALA A 116 7.27 10.76 4.96
N LYS A 117 8.23 11.54 4.48
CA LYS A 117 8.79 11.37 3.13
C LYS A 117 9.53 10.04 2.98
N ASP A 118 10.37 9.64 3.98
CA ASP A 118 11.09 8.35 3.97
C ASP A 118 10.09 7.18 3.86
N ILE A 119 9.02 7.19 4.65
CA ILE A 119 7.95 6.17 4.62
C ILE A 119 7.25 6.13 3.25
N ARG A 120 6.97 7.28 2.65
CA ARG A 120 6.35 7.36 1.33
C ARG A 120 7.27 6.84 0.23
N THR A 121 8.57 7.14 0.28
CA THR A 121 9.55 6.63 -0.68
C THR A 121 9.76 5.13 -0.55
N ALA A 122 9.59 4.55 0.65
CA ALA A 122 9.57 3.11 0.87
C ALA A 122 8.32 2.40 0.30
N GLY A 123 7.37 3.15 -0.29
CA GLY A 123 6.20 2.61 -0.98
C GLY A 123 4.94 2.50 -0.12
N ALA A 124 4.89 3.05 1.09
CA ALA A 124 3.68 3.04 1.91
C ALA A 124 2.51 3.73 1.18
N GLN A 125 1.30 3.14 1.26
CA GLN A 125 0.08 3.73 0.68
C GLN A 125 -0.37 4.99 1.42
N GLY A 126 -0.12 5.04 2.73
CA GLY A 126 -0.45 6.18 3.56
C GLY A 126 0.31 6.17 4.88
N VAL A 127 0.56 7.35 5.41
CA VAL A 127 1.21 7.57 6.69
C VAL A 127 0.47 8.65 7.48
N GLU A 128 0.32 8.44 8.77
CA GLU A 128 -0.16 9.44 9.71
C GLU A 128 0.76 9.48 10.93
N ILE A 129 1.31 10.65 11.20
CA ILE A 129 2.15 10.89 12.36
C ILE A 129 1.47 11.93 13.25
N VAL A 130 1.25 11.57 14.51
CA VAL A 130 0.63 12.45 15.50
C VAL A 130 1.60 12.67 16.64
N LEU A 131 1.96 13.95 16.84
CA LEU A 131 2.74 14.40 17.98
C LEU A 131 1.83 15.09 18.99
N SER A 132 2.00 14.80 20.27
CA SER A 132 1.26 15.45 21.35
C SER A 132 2.20 15.80 22.50
N GLY A 133 2.19 17.07 22.93
CA GLY A 133 3.06 17.51 24.01
C GLY A 133 3.50 18.97 23.91
N ALA A 134 4.59 19.32 24.59
CA ALA A 134 5.18 20.67 24.60
C ALA A 134 6.06 20.89 23.35
N LEU A 135 5.45 21.04 22.18
CA LEU A 135 6.14 21.17 20.89
C LEU A 135 6.80 22.53 20.67
N GLY A 136 6.40 23.56 21.42
CA GLY A 136 6.89 24.94 21.25
C GLY A 136 8.02 25.36 22.22
N GLY A 137 8.48 24.49 23.13
CA GLY A 137 9.52 24.80 24.09
C GLY A 137 9.00 25.04 25.53
N LYS A 138 9.83 25.65 26.38
CA LYS A 138 9.52 25.92 27.81
C LYS A 138 8.34 26.91 27.95
N GLY A 139 7.39 26.58 28.80
CA GLY A 139 6.23 27.48 29.13
C GLY A 139 5.13 27.52 28.06
N VAL A 140 5.30 26.84 26.94
CA VAL A 140 4.29 26.82 25.88
C VAL A 140 3.19 25.81 26.18
N ARG A 141 1.93 26.21 25.89
CA ARG A 141 0.78 25.28 26.00
C ARG A 141 0.99 24.02 25.18
N LYS A 142 0.66 22.88 25.76
CA LYS A 142 0.70 21.57 25.06
C LYS A 142 -0.21 21.62 23.83
N ARG A 143 0.32 21.11 22.71
CA ARG A 143 -0.38 21.08 21.41
C ARG A 143 -0.34 19.66 20.86
N LYS A 144 -1.34 19.37 20.03
CA LYS A 144 -1.38 18.16 19.21
C LYS A 144 -1.16 18.57 17.76
N GLN A 145 -0.17 18.00 17.11
CA GLN A 145 0.11 18.20 15.70
C GLN A 145 -0.05 16.88 14.97
N ARG A 146 -0.78 16.93 13.87
CA ARG A 146 -1.05 15.80 13.01
C ARG A 146 -0.52 16.09 11.61
N ILE A 147 0.26 15.17 11.05
CA ILE A 147 0.73 15.18 9.67
C ILE A 147 0.26 13.89 9.06
N ALA A 148 -0.45 13.95 7.94
CA ALA A 148 -0.97 12.78 7.25
C ALA A 148 -0.75 12.96 5.74
N GLU A 149 -0.26 11.91 5.10
CA GLU A 149 -0.02 11.85 3.67
C GLU A 149 -0.54 10.51 3.13
N GLY A 150 -1.20 10.55 1.97
CA GLY A 150 -1.75 9.36 1.33
C GLY A 150 -3.07 8.88 1.93
N TYR A 151 -3.42 7.62 1.62
CA TYR A 151 -4.67 7.00 2.05
C TYR A 151 -4.55 6.40 3.45
N MET A 152 -5.49 6.70 4.34
CA MET A 152 -5.49 6.23 5.72
C MET A 152 -6.90 5.86 6.20
N LYS A 153 -7.08 4.62 6.64
CA LYS A 153 -8.32 4.16 7.28
C LYS A 153 -8.15 4.19 8.81
N LYS A 154 -9.17 4.65 9.52
CA LYS A 154 -9.12 4.84 10.99
C LYS A 154 -10.19 4.10 11.75
N ILE A 155 -11.26 3.73 11.09
CA ILE A 155 -12.48 3.20 11.68
C ILE A 155 -12.87 1.91 10.95
N GLY A 156 -13.57 1.06 11.63
CA GLY A 156 -14.04 -0.23 11.12
C GLY A 156 -13.00 -1.34 11.26
N GLU A 157 -13.34 -2.51 10.74
CA GLU A 157 -12.49 -3.71 10.75
C GLU A 157 -11.16 -3.49 10.01
N GLU A 158 -11.20 -2.67 8.96
CA GLU A 158 -10.05 -2.33 8.15
C GLU A 158 -8.97 -1.53 8.90
N ALA A 159 -9.32 -0.88 10.02
CA ALA A 159 -8.34 -0.21 10.87
C ALA A 159 -7.32 -1.19 11.49
N LYS A 160 -7.64 -2.49 11.57
CA LYS A 160 -6.72 -3.54 12.03
C LYS A 160 -5.60 -3.82 11.03
N LEU A 161 -5.83 -3.53 9.74
CA LEU A 161 -4.83 -3.69 8.68
C LEU A 161 -3.77 -2.57 8.69
N VAL A 162 -4.03 -1.48 9.42
CA VAL A 162 -3.11 -0.36 9.58
C VAL A 162 -2.13 -0.66 10.70
N ASP A 163 -0.84 -0.67 10.39
CA ASP A 163 0.19 -0.85 11.42
C ASP A 163 0.25 0.37 12.33
N TYR A 164 0.36 0.15 13.66
CA TYR A 164 0.33 1.19 14.67
C TYR A 164 1.56 1.09 15.58
N GLY A 165 2.26 2.21 15.72
CA GLY A 165 3.39 2.34 16.64
C GLY A 165 3.24 3.56 17.56
N ALA A 166 3.68 3.42 18.80
CA ALA A 166 3.68 4.50 19.77
C ALA A 166 4.97 4.53 20.59
N ALA A 167 5.56 5.72 20.71
CA ALA A 167 6.76 5.93 21.50
C ALA A 167 6.75 7.27 22.26
N PRO A 168 7.21 7.33 23.51
CA PRO A 168 7.39 8.58 24.21
C PRO A 168 8.77 9.17 23.94
N ALA A 169 8.84 10.41 23.48
CA ALA A 169 10.09 11.15 23.33
C ALA A 169 10.33 12.02 24.57
N LYS A 170 11.42 11.79 25.27
CA LYS A 170 11.84 12.61 26.44
C LYS A 170 12.63 13.82 25.93
N ALA A 171 11.96 14.97 25.80
CA ALA A 171 12.60 16.23 25.43
C ALA A 171 12.95 17.07 26.67
N LYS A 172 13.83 18.09 26.51
CA LYS A 172 14.25 19.00 27.60
C LYS A 172 13.08 19.64 28.33
N PHE A 173 11.96 19.90 27.64
CA PHE A 173 10.80 20.60 28.19
C PHE A 173 9.61 19.69 28.54
N GLY A 174 9.84 18.39 28.59
CA GLY A 174 8.82 17.41 28.94
C GLY A 174 8.73 16.25 27.95
N THR A 175 7.78 15.37 28.17
CA THR A 175 7.56 14.21 27.32
C THR A 175 6.62 14.57 26.18
N ILE A 176 7.01 14.18 24.96
CA ILE A 176 6.22 14.30 23.75
C ILE A 176 5.79 12.88 23.34
N GLY A 177 4.50 12.65 23.25
CA GLY A 177 3.96 11.38 22.72
C GLY A 177 4.01 11.37 21.20
N VAL A 178 4.59 10.35 20.61
CA VAL A 178 4.66 10.09 19.18
C VAL A 178 3.75 8.91 18.89
N LYS A 179 2.85 9.05 17.92
CA LYS A 179 2.01 7.97 17.40
C LYS A 179 2.16 7.94 15.89
N VAL A 180 2.48 6.79 15.35
CA VAL A 180 2.66 6.57 13.91
C VAL A 180 1.68 5.50 13.45
N ARG A 181 1.04 5.73 12.32
CA ARG A 181 0.22 4.77 11.61
C ARG A 181 0.72 4.67 10.19
N ILE A 182 0.93 3.46 9.73
CA ILE A 182 1.44 3.18 8.39
C ILE A 182 0.53 2.16 7.70
N VAL A 183 0.17 2.47 6.46
CA VAL A 183 -0.53 1.52 5.58
C VAL A 183 0.51 0.90 4.66
N LYS A 184 0.74 -0.41 4.81
CA LYS A 184 1.70 -1.15 3.98
C LYS A 184 1.27 -1.21 2.52
N PRO A 185 2.20 -1.32 1.56
CA PRO A 185 1.87 -1.38 0.14
C PRO A 185 1.00 -2.58 -0.23
N GLU A 186 1.16 -3.71 0.46
CA GLU A 186 0.43 -4.96 0.23
C GLU A 186 -1.02 -4.93 0.71
N THR A 187 -1.39 -3.94 1.55
CA THR A 187 -2.71 -3.85 2.15
C THR A 187 -3.75 -3.45 1.11
N ARG A 188 -4.77 -4.30 0.91
CA ARG A 188 -5.90 -4.00 0.04
C ARG A 188 -7.10 -3.61 0.90
N PHE A 189 -7.68 -2.46 0.60
CA PHE A 189 -8.91 -1.98 1.23
C PHE A 189 -10.07 -2.13 0.25
N PRO A 190 -11.22 -2.66 0.68
CA PRO A 190 -12.39 -2.83 -0.19
C PRO A 190 -12.92 -1.49 -0.74
N ASP A 191 -12.76 -0.41 0.03
CA ASP A 191 -13.21 0.93 -0.38
C ASP A 191 -12.25 1.62 -1.37
N LYS A 192 -11.04 1.09 -1.57
CA LYS A 192 -10.07 1.70 -2.46
C LYS A 192 -10.31 1.25 -3.90
N ILE A 193 -10.98 2.10 -4.65
CA ILE A 193 -11.26 1.88 -6.06
C ILE A 193 -9.98 2.12 -6.87
N ASN A 194 -9.50 1.10 -7.55
CA ASN A 194 -8.39 1.21 -8.49
C ASN A 194 -8.90 1.75 -9.83
N ILE A 195 -8.84 3.06 -10.00
CA ILE A 195 -9.31 3.75 -11.22
C ILE A 195 -8.65 3.17 -12.48
N LYS A 196 -7.38 2.72 -12.38
CA LYS A 196 -6.68 2.09 -13.50
C LYS A 196 -7.34 0.77 -13.93
N GLU A 197 -7.65 -0.12 -12.98
CA GLU A 197 -8.32 -1.40 -13.27
C GLU A 197 -9.72 -1.21 -13.86
N ILE A 198 -10.45 -0.19 -13.37
CA ILE A 198 -11.77 0.15 -13.92
C ILE A 198 -11.66 0.71 -15.33
N LEU A 199 -10.69 1.57 -15.60
CA LEU A 199 -10.45 2.10 -16.93
C LEU A 199 -10.00 1.02 -17.91
N GLU A 200 -9.18 0.09 -17.48
CA GLU A 200 -8.76 -1.07 -18.28
C GLU A 200 -9.92 -2.05 -18.53
N SER A 201 -10.73 -2.34 -17.51
CA SER A 201 -11.91 -3.18 -17.67
C SER A 201 -12.98 -2.55 -18.57
N ARG A 202 -13.14 -1.21 -18.53
CA ARG A 202 -14.01 -0.48 -19.44
C ARG A 202 -13.47 -0.44 -20.88
N LYS A 203 -12.15 -0.44 -21.07
CA LYS A 203 -11.54 -0.52 -22.41
C LYS A 203 -11.66 -1.92 -23.01
N ARG A 204 -11.57 -2.97 -22.20
CA ARG A 204 -11.72 -4.37 -22.65
C ARG A 204 -13.15 -4.73 -23.03
N LYS A 205 -14.16 -4.16 -22.35
CA LYS A 205 -15.58 -4.39 -22.68
C LYS A 205 -15.98 -3.96 -24.12
N PRO A 206 -15.62 -2.75 -24.59
CA PRO A 206 -15.99 -2.37 -25.95
C PRO A 206 -15.20 -3.11 -27.05
N GLU A 207 -14.07 -3.75 -26.73
CA GLU A 207 -13.35 -4.60 -27.67
C GLU A 207 -14.00 -5.99 -27.76
N ALA A 208 -14.49 -6.53 -26.64
CA ALA A 208 -15.23 -7.80 -26.62
C ALA A 208 -16.59 -7.68 -27.32
N GLU A 209 -17.35 -6.59 -27.10
CA GLU A 209 -18.62 -6.30 -27.80
C GLU A 209 -18.42 -6.12 -29.31
N LYS A 210 -17.28 -5.54 -29.72
CA LYS A 210 -16.96 -5.40 -31.18
C LYS A 210 -16.47 -6.70 -31.81
N GLU A 211 -15.93 -7.63 -31.04
CA GLU A 211 -15.58 -8.95 -31.53
C GLU A 211 -16.82 -9.85 -31.61
N GLU A 212 -17.76 -9.75 -30.66
CA GLU A 212 -19.06 -10.45 -30.73
C GLU A 212 -19.93 -9.92 -31.88
N GLU A 213 -20.04 -8.59 -32.09
CA GLU A 213 -20.73 -8.02 -33.26
C GLU A 213 -20.09 -8.41 -34.58
N LYS A 214 -18.77 -8.63 -34.65
CA LYS A 214 -18.09 -9.10 -35.87
C LYS A 214 -18.27 -10.60 -36.13
N THR A 215 -18.44 -11.39 -35.06
CA THR A 215 -18.75 -12.82 -35.20
C THR A 215 -20.21 -13.03 -35.64
N ASP A 216 -21.15 -12.29 -35.04
CA ASP A 216 -22.57 -12.33 -35.41
C ASP A 216 -22.79 -11.79 -36.83
N ALA A 217 -22.10 -10.70 -37.23
CA ALA A 217 -22.14 -10.19 -38.59
C ALA A 217 -21.54 -11.13 -39.64
N LYS A 218 -20.62 -12.01 -39.27
CA LYS A 218 -20.05 -13.05 -40.16
C LYS A 218 -20.97 -14.25 -40.26
N GLU A 219 -21.63 -14.68 -39.20
CA GLU A 219 -22.63 -15.75 -39.23
C GLU A 219 -23.89 -15.36 -40.02
N ASP A 220 -24.33 -14.09 -39.91
CA ASP A 220 -25.45 -13.58 -40.72
C ASP A 220 -25.08 -13.37 -42.19
N ALA A 221 -23.79 -13.10 -42.49
CA ALA A 221 -23.33 -13.02 -43.87
C ALA A 221 -23.22 -14.42 -44.52
N GLU A 222 -22.78 -15.46 -43.79
CA GLU A 222 -22.75 -16.82 -44.28
C GLU A 222 -24.14 -17.43 -44.45
N LYS A 223 -25.11 -17.12 -43.58
CA LYS A 223 -26.52 -17.52 -43.76
C LYS A 223 -27.18 -16.89 -44.97
N LYS A 224 -26.88 -15.61 -45.27
CA LYS A 224 -27.38 -14.92 -46.47
C LYS A 224 -26.72 -15.38 -47.78
N GLU A 225 -25.47 -15.92 -47.72
CA GLU A 225 -24.85 -16.51 -48.90
C GLU A 225 -25.33 -17.94 -49.17
N THR A 226 -25.74 -18.69 -48.16
CA THR A 226 -26.34 -20.01 -48.32
C THR A 226 -27.76 -19.91 -48.86
N GLU A 227 -28.61 -18.97 -48.40
CA GLU A 227 -29.95 -18.71 -48.95
C GLU A 227 -29.89 -18.19 -50.38
N LYS A 228 -28.92 -17.35 -50.74
CA LYS A 228 -28.75 -16.87 -52.15
C LYS A 228 -28.23 -17.95 -53.10
N LYS A 229 -27.66 -19.05 -52.61
CA LYS A 229 -27.23 -20.17 -53.42
C LYS A 229 -28.33 -21.20 -53.65
N GLU A 230 -29.33 -21.24 -52.78
CA GLU A 230 -30.52 -22.09 -52.97
C GLU A 230 -31.54 -21.42 -53.94
N ASP A 231 -31.77 -20.09 -53.82
CA ASP A 231 -32.65 -19.34 -54.74
C ASP A 231 -32.11 -19.27 -56.18
N LYS A 232 -30.79 -19.33 -56.39
CA LYS A 232 -30.17 -19.38 -57.72
C LYS A 232 -30.27 -20.72 -58.40
N LYS A 233 -30.63 -21.80 -57.72
CA LYS A 233 -30.87 -23.11 -58.32
C LYS A 233 -32.31 -23.34 -58.79
N GLU A 234 -33.24 -22.57 -58.29
CA GLU A 234 -34.66 -22.65 -58.77
C GLU A 234 -34.98 -21.70 -59.94
N GLU A 235 -34.26 -20.57 -60.12
CA GLU A 235 -34.51 -19.63 -61.23
C GLU A 235 -33.88 -20.01 -62.58
N THR A 236 -33.01 -21.02 -62.66
CA THR A 236 -32.41 -21.47 -63.93
C THR A 236 -33.30 -22.39 -64.77
N LYS A 237 -34.56 -22.64 -64.36
CA LYS A 237 -35.50 -23.47 -65.10
C LYS A 237 -36.68 -22.73 -65.75
N ALA A 238 -36.76 -21.40 -65.72
CA ALA A 238 -37.84 -20.70 -66.39
C ALA A 238 -37.36 -19.34 -67.00
N LYS A 239 -37.33 -19.37 -68.32
CA LYS A 239 -37.37 -18.21 -69.25
C LYS A 239 -36.10 -17.88 -70.02
N GLU A 240 -35.94 -18.61 -71.09
CA GLU A 240 -35.67 -18.00 -72.41
C GLU A 240 -36.83 -17.04 -72.78
N LYS A 241 -36.48 -15.87 -73.19
CA LYS A 241 -36.99 -14.98 -74.31
C LYS A 241 -36.83 -13.50 -74.00
N LYS A 242 -35.85 -12.99 -74.69
CA LYS A 242 -35.59 -11.65 -75.29
C LYS A 242 -36.71 -10.57 -75.26
N PRO A 243 -36.42 -9.31 -75.76
CA PRO A 243 -35.32 -8.37 -75.51
C PRO A 243 -35.78 -6.87 -75.44
N ALA A 244 -34.83 -6.00 -75.27
CA ALA A 244 -34.67 -4.65 -75.81
C ALA A 244 -35.15 -3.38 -75.08
N LYS A 245 -34.16 -2.48 -75.00
CA LYS A 245 -34.22 -1.01 -75.26
C LYS A 245 -34.29 -0.06 -74.04
N LYS A 246 -33.27 0.68 -73.95
CA LYS A 246 -32.98 2.13 -74.08
C LYS A 246 -32.58 2.78 -72.74
N GLU A 247 -31.30 3.18 -72.62
CA GLU A 247 -30.74 4.54 -72.83
C GLU A 247 -31.20 5.63 -71.83
N ALA A 248 -30.24 6.10 -71.14
CA ALA A 248 -29.64 7.43 -71.21
C ALA A 248 -29.83 8.35 -69.98
N LYS A 249 -28.72 8.97 -69.68
CA LYS A 249 -28.43 10.31 -69.11
C LYS A 249 -28.15 10.36 -67.62
N GLU A 250 -26.89 10.54 -67.31
CA GLU A 250 -26.10 11.78 -67.23
C GLU A 250 -26.34 12.63 -65.98
N ASN A 251 -25.37 12.83 -65.30
CA ASN A 251 -24.68 14.07 -64.90
C ASN A 251 -24.44 14.30 -63.41
N LYS A 252 -23.12 14.34 -63.11
CA LYS A 252 -22.35 15.39 -62.42
C LYS A 252 -22.80 15.89 -61.05
N LYS A 253 -21.96 15.75 -60.08
CA LYS A 253 -21.09 16.84 -59.53
C LYS A 253 -20.45 16.41 -58.22
N GLU A 254 -19.15 16.28 -58.23
CA GLU A 254 -18.28 16.82 -57.16
C GLU A 254 -18.34 18.35 -57.20
N PRO A 255 -17.98 19.13 -56.19
CA PRO A 255 -16.72 19.16 -55.45
C PRO A 255 -16.91 19.60 -53.97
N GLU A 256 -16.01 19.66 -53.10
CA GLU A 256 -14.79 20.38 -52.86
C GLU A 256 -14.41 20.34 -51.38
N LYS A 257 -13.15 20.24 -51.12
CA LYS A 257 -12.50 20.56 -49.83
C LYS A 257 -12.41 22.08 -49.66
N PRO A 258 -12.25 22.58 -48.43
CA PRO A 258 -11.10 23.43 -48.24
C PRO A 258 -10.19 23.08 -47.03
N SER A 259 -8.92 23.13 -47.33
CA SER A 259 -7.78 23.37 -46.48
C SER A 259 -7.85 24.74 -45.78
N PHE A 260 -7.41 24.82 -44.56
CA PHE A 260 -6.92 26.09 -44.05
C PHE A 260 -5.62 25.94 -43.26
N GLU A 261 -4.73 26.79 -43.61
CA GLU A 261 -3.31 26.92 -43.40
C GLU A 261 -2.91 27.30 -41.98
N LYS A 262 -1.65 26.96 -41.75
CA LYS A 262 -0.70 27.46 -40.75
C LYS A 262 -0.65 29.00 -40.67
N LYS A 263 -0.43 29.54 -39.50
CA LYS A 263 0.45 30.71 -39.32
C LYS A 263 1.24 30.65 -38.04
N HIS A 264 2.54 30.67 -38.21
CA HIS A 264 3.63 31.10 -37.36
C HIS A 264 3.34 32.43 -36.65
N THR A 265 3.84 32.61 -35.46
CA THR A 265 4.77 33.72 -35.20
C THR A 265 5.61 33.45 -33.94
N ALA A 266 6.88 33.59 -34.14
CA ALA A 266 7.98 33.61 -33.20
C ALA A 266 8.13 35.00 -32.56
N LYS A 267 9.11 35.08 -31.63
CA LYS A 267 9.82 36.25 -31.07
C LYS A 267 9.27 36.73 -29.70
N THR A 268 10.05 37.04 -28.72
CA THR A 268 11.52 37.38 -28.54
C THR A 268 11.76 37.48 -27.04
N GLU A 269 12.81 36.93 -26.60
CA GLU A 269 14.00 37.54 -25.89
C GLU A 269 13.76 38.79 -25.03
N LYS A 270 14.32 38.68 -23.83
CA LYS A 270 15.28 39.58 -23.12
C LYS A 270 14.82 40.18 -21.80
N GLU A 271 15.70 39.91 -20.85
CA GLU A 271 16.28 40.80 -19.80
C GLU A 271 15.34 41.34 -18.71
N LYS A 272 15.52 40.92 -17.52
CA LYS A 272 16.45 41.41 -16.49
C LYS A 272 16.44 40.49 -15.28
#